data_e9389b428a25f6ce391aa96b3137d23d
#
_entry.id   e9389b428a25f6ce391aa96b3137d23d
#
_cell.length_a   1.000
_cell.length_b   1.000
_cell.length_c   1.000
_cell.angle_alpha   90.00
_cell.angle_beta   90.00
_cell.angle_gamma   90.00
#
_symmetry.space_group_name_H-M   'P 1'
#
loop_
_entity.id
_entity.type
_entity.pdbx_description
1 polymer ?
#
loop_
_entity_poly.entity_id
_entity_poly.type
_entity_poly.pdbx_seq_one_letter_code
_entity_poly.pdbx_strand_id
1 'polypeptide(L)'
;MKNDNLVEIILAILIGLSTGLNGLISYCFLATFSKLEFGRDNYATHGLVSGSSRLGGIAIIFNMLVGTIINLYLIQKLSLQSFFSEMMGHIVFFSLLISLIGLTEDISQKLSSMKRLVFITFLVALSLLFMDDILPSKLSFFGLYDLKLSPIIFIISVVMTVGFINAGNMADGANGLFALISTFFFIMLYSQYETISYLTLIVGLISFSLYNIITGKIFLGDCGSYFLSSLIAFSSLKAHLELNLPIFLFASFLIYPCFEIVKSIYLRLVSKAPIMSPDNMHLHNYVNDYYLSLGLKNHASNSMTGISIAVISSLPALYSFFVLRTFDGNYWLLLFICEFLVLILFYEFISKAFKKNEINIAQ
;
A
#
# COMPACT_ATOMS: atom_id res chain seq x y z
N MET A 1 15.88 36.83 -13.57
CA MET A 1 15.73 36.75 -12.09
C MET A 1 14.38 37.24 -11.53
N LYS A 2 13.78 38.38 -11.93
CA LYS A 2 12.46 38.79 -11.38
C LYS A 2 11.27 38.02 -11.96
N ASN A 3 11.34 37.54 -13.20
CA ASN A 3 10.25 36.77 -13.82
C ASN A 3 10.19 35.32 -13.33
N ASP A 4 11.31 34.72 -12.97
CA ASP A 4 11.39 33.32 -12.54
C ASP A 4 10.65 33.12 -11.19
N ASN A 5 10.84 34.04 -10.23
CA ASN A 5 10.16 34.01 -8.95
C ASN A 5 8.63 34.15 -9.06
N LEU A 6 8.13 34.90 -10.05
CA LEU A 6 6.68 35.08 -10.27
C LEU A 6 6.05 33.79 -10.84
N VAL A 7 6.76 33.12 -11.75
CA VAL A 7 6.30 31.83 -12.32
C VAL A 7 6.27 30.75 -11.23
N GLU A 8 7.28 30.67 -10.38
CA GLU A 8 7.32 29.71 -9.26
C GLU A 8 6.18 29.94 -8.25
N ILE A 9 5.88 31.21 -7.92
CA ILE A 9 4.78 31.56 -7.01
C ILE A 9 3.42 31.17 -7.63
N ILE A 10 3.21 31.49 -8.91
CA ILE A 10 1.97 31.12 -9.61
C ILE A 10 1.81 29.60 -9.66
N LEU A 11 2.90 28.86 -9.94
CA LEU A 11 2.93 27.40 -9.96
C LEU A 11 2.55 26.83 -8.60
N ALA A 12 3.17 27.33 -7.53
CA ALA A 12 2.89 26.89 -6.15
C ALA A 12 1.41 27.12 -5.77
N ILE A 13 0.84 28.28 -6.15
CA ILE A 13 -0.59 28.59 -5.94
C ILE A 13 -1.47 27.62 -6.73
N LEU A 14 -1.18 27.34 -7.99
CA LEU A 14 -1.96 26.44 -8.84
C LEU A 14 -1.88 25.00 -8.32
N ILE A 15 -0.73 24.52 -7.92
CA ILE A 15 -0.55 23.20 -7.28
C ILE A 15 -1.35 23.15 -5.97
N GLY A 16 -1.26 24.18 -5.13
CA GLY A 16 -2.03 24.25 -3.89
C GLY A 16 -3.54 24.23 -4.11
N LEU A 17 -4.04 24.97 -5.09
CA LEU A 17 -5.46 24.99 -5.47
C LEU A 17 -5.92 23.64 -6.06
N SER A 18 -5.12 23.03 -6.93
CA SER A 18 -5.46 21.75 -7.54
C SER A 18 -5.45 20.62 -6.52
N THR A 19 -4.51 20.60 -5.57
CA THR A 19 -4.48 19.61 -4.48
C THR A 19 -5.66 19.78 -3.52
N GLY A 20 -6.03 21.01 -3.19
CA GLY A 20 -7.23 21.30 -2.40
C GLY A 20 -8.52 20.84 -3.08
N LEU A 21 -8.65 21.07 -4.39
CA LEU A 21 -9.78 20.59 -5.19
C LEU A 21 -9.81 19.04 -5.23
N ASN A 22 -8.68 18.40 -5.42
CA ASN A 22 -8.58 16.94 -5.40
C ASN A 22 -8.98 16.34 -4.05
N GLY A 23 -8.59 16.96 -2.94
CA GLY A 23 -9.04 16.58 -1.60
C GLY A 23 -10.56 16.68 -1.44
N LEU A 24 -11.17 17.75 -1.95
CA LEU A 24 -12.62 17.95 -1.93
C LEU A 24 -13.35 16.90 -2.79
N ILE A 25 -12.85 16.63 -4.00
CA ILE A 25 -13.36 15.59 -4.89
C ILE A 25 -13.30 14.23 -4.19
N SER A 26 -12.15 13.87 -3.60
CA SER A 26 -12.00 12.64 -2.83
C SER A 26 -13.05 12.52 -1.74
N TYR A 27 -13.25 13.57 -0.95
CA TYR A 27 -14.24 13.58 0.13
C TYR A 27 -15.65 13.36 -0.40
N CYS A 28 -16.05 14.05 -1.48
CA CYS A 28 -17.38 13.88 -2.09
C CYS A 28 -17.59 12.45 -2.57
N PHE A 29 -16.59 11.84 -3.22
CA PHE A 29 -16.66 10.45 -3.66
C PHE A 29 -16.77 9.48 -2.49
N LEU A 30 -15.93 9.61 -1.47
CA LEU A 30 -15.96 8.77 -0.27
C LEU A 30 -17.32 8.84 0.42
N ALA A 31 -17.88 10.05 0.56
CA ALA A 31 -19.18 10.26 1.13
C ALA A 31 -20.31 9.62 0.29
N THR A 32 -20.17 9.61 -1.04
CA THR A 32 -21.14 8.99 -1.95
C THR A 32 -21.03 7.47 -1.89
N PHE A 33 -19.84 6.92 -2.05
CA PHE A 33 -19.61 5.46 -2.04
C PHE A 33 -19.97 4.83 -0.68
N SER A 34 -19.78 5.54 0.42
CA SER A 34 -20.19 5.04 1.75
C SER A 34 -21.70 4.86 1.92
N LYS A 35 -22.52 5.47 1.05
CA LYS A 35 -23.99 5.34 1.06
C LYS A 35 -24.52 4.26 0.12
N LEU A 36 -23.70 3.78 -0.83
CA LEU A 36 -24.12 2.76 -1.78
C LEU A 36 -24.32 1.41 -1.09
N GLU A 37 -25.40 0.71 -1.39
CA GLU A 37 -25.65 -0.65 -0.89
C GLU A 37 -24.77 -1.71 -1.58
N PHE A 38 -24.35 -1.41 -2.76
CA PHE A 38 -23.48 -2.20 -3.61
C PHE A 38 -22.04 -2.23 -3.03
N GLY A 39 -21.42 -3.42 -2.96
CA GLY A 39 -20.11 -3.62 -2.35
C GLY A 39 -20.09 -3.47 -0.82
N ARG A 40 -21.21 -3.66 -0.12
CA ARG A 40 -21.27 -3.68 1.34
C ARG A 40 -20.69 -4.96 1.91
N ASP A 41 -19.99 -4.84 3.01
CA ASP A 41 -19.57 -5.96 3.83
C ASP A 41 -20.75 -6.50 4.66
N ASN A 42 -21.46 -7.50 4.11
CA ASN A 42 -22.63 -8.10 4.74
C ASN A 42 -22.27 -9.00 5.93
N TYR A 43 -21.01 -9.41 6.06
CA TYR A 43 -20.58 -10.39 7.05
C TYR A 43 -19.85 -9.77 8.25
N ALA A 44 -19.65 -8.45 8.26
CA ALA A 44 -18.85 -7.77 9.27
C ALA A 44 -17.49 -8.46 9.52
N THR A 45 -16.90 -8.99 8.44
CA THR A 45 -15.65 -9.79 8.48
C THR A 45 -14.49 -9.00 9.07
N HIS A 46 -14.56 -7.67 9.04
CA HIS A 46 -13.61 -6.78 9.68
C HIS A 46 -14.12 -6.20 11.01
N GLY A 47 -15.19 -6.80 11.56
CA GLY A 47 -15.56 -6.68 12.98
C GLY A 47 -16.24 -5.41 13.43
N LEU A 48 -16.57 -4.39 12.58
CA LEU A 48 -16.69 -3.08 13.18
C LEU A 48 -17.94 -2.26 12.90
N VAL A 49 -18.44 -2.24 11.70
CA VAL A 49 -19.69 -1.54 11.37
C VAL A 49 -20.43 -2.37 10.33
N SER A 50 -21.53 -2.96 10.69
CA SER A 50 -22.41 -3.65 9.74
C SER A 50 -22.80 -2.68 8.62
N GLY A 51 -22.51 -3.05 7.37
CA GLY A 51 -22.88 -2.25 6.20
C GLY A 51 -21.82 -1.23 5.76
N SER A 52 -20.56 -1.38 6.15
CA SER A 52 -19.46 -0.60 5.58
C SER A 52 -19.22 -0.95 4.11
N SER A 53 -18.86 0.03 3.29
CA SER A 53 -18.56 -0.16 1.88
C SER A 53 -17.11 -0.59 1.66
N ARG A 54 -16.86 -1.53 0.72
CA ARG A 54 -15.53 -1.95 0.27
C ARG A 54 -15.03 -1.16 -0.95
N LEU A 55 -15.71 -0.10 -1.34
CA LEU A 55 -15.44 0.62 -2.58
C LEU A 55 -14.48 1.81 -2.44
N GLY A 56 -13.72 1.89 -1.33
CA GLY A 56 -12.78 2.98 -1.09
C GLY A 56 -11.67 3.07 -2.13
N GLY A 57 -11.21 1.93 -2.63
CA GLY A 57 -10.23 1.87 -3.70
C GLY A 57 -10.66 2.59 -4.97
N ILE A 58 -11.94 2.48 -5.36
CA ILE A 58 -12.48 3.20 -6.52
C ILE A 58 -12.36 4.72 -6.33
N ALA A 59 -12.66 5.21 -5.13
CA ALA A 59 -12.56 6.63 -4.84
C ALA A 59 -11.13 7.16 -4.96
N ILE A 60 -10.14 6.38 -4.49
CA ILE A 60 -8.72 6.72 -4.60
C ILE A 60 -8.28 6.74 -6.07
N ILE A 61 -8.61 5.68 -6.82
CA ILE A 61 -8.30 5.56 -8.25
C ILE A 61 -8.90 6.74 -9.02
N PHE A 62 -10.18 7.01 -8.79
CA PHE A 62 -10.86 8.11 -9.49
C PHE A 62 -10.23 9.46 -9.16
N ASN A 63 -9.92 9.73 -7.89
CA ASN A 63 -9.25 10.96 -7.48
C ASN A 63 -7.89 11.11 -8.17
N MET A 64 -7.10 10.03 -8.21
CA MET A 64 -5.79 10.05 -8.87
C MET A 64 -5.93 10.34 -10.38
N LEU A 65 -6.86 9.68 -11.06
CA LEU A 65 -7.06 9.87 -12.50
C LEU A 65 -7.55 11.30 -12.83
N VAL A 66 -8.57 11.78 -12.12
CA VAL A 66 -9.11 13.13 -12.31
C VAL A 66 -8.06 14.19 -11.97
N GLY A 67 -7.38 14.03 -10.83
CA GLY A 67 -6.33 14.95 -10.43
C GLY A 67 -5.17 14.99 -11.43
N THR A 68 -4.78 13.84 -11.96
CA THR A 68 -3.75 13.77 -13.01
C THR A 68 -4.20 14.46 -14.28
N ILE A 69 -5.44 14.25 -14.75
CA ILE A 69 -5.97 14.90 -15.95
C ILE A 69 -6.04 16.42 -15.79
N ILE A 70 -6.54 16.91 -14.64
CA ILE A 70 -6.62 18.35 -14.36
C ILE A 70 -5.21 18.97 -14.37
N ASN A 71 -4.27 18.32 -13.72
CA ASN A 71 -2.90 18.82 -13.65
C ASN A 71 -2.19 18.78 -15.02
N LEU A 72 -2.42 17.74 -15.82
CA LEU A 72 -1.93 17.68 -17.21
C LEU A 72 -2.43 18.85 -18.03
N TYR A 73 -3.73 19.11 -17.97
CA TYR A 73 -4.33 20.23 -18.68
C TYR A 73 -3.71 21.58 -18.27
N LEU A 74 -3.50 21.78 -16.97
CA LEU A 74 -2.87 23.01 -16.44
C LEU A 74 -1.42 23.14 -16.91
N ILE A 75 -0.64 22.06 -16.86
CA ILE A 75 0.76 22.02 -17.29
C ILE A 75 0.90 22.33 -18.77
N GLN A 76 0.08 21.67 -19.62
CA GLN A 76 0.06 21.91 -21.06
C GLN A 76 -0.28 23.36 -21.39
N LYS A 77 -1.29 23.92 -20.73
CA LYS A 77 -1.73 25.31 -20.93
C LYS A 77 -0.68 26.33 -20.50
N LEU A 78 0.15 26.01 -19.51
CA LEU A 78 1.19 26.89 -18.98
C LEU A 78 2.57 26.61 -19.59
N SER A 79 2.67 25.73 -20.60
CA SER A 79 3.93 25.31 -21.26
C SER A 79 5.00 24.77 -20.30
N LEU A 80 4.59 24.14 -19.19
CA LEU A 80 5.47 23.59 -18.16
C LEU A 80 5.78 22.12 -18.50
N GLN A 81 6.70 21.88 -19.44
CA GLN A 81 6.99 20.54 -19.98
C GLN A 81 7.72 19.55 -19.03
N SER A 82 8.26 19.98 -17.92
CA SER A 82 9.25 19.18 -17.15
C SER A 82 8.69 18.18 -16.12
N PHE A 83 7.37 18.09 -15.89
CA PHE A 83 6.80 17.34 -14.77
C PHE A 83 6.12 16.00 -15.14
N PHE A 84 6.27 15.53 -16.37
CA PHE A 84 5.59 14.30 -16.79
C PHE A 84 6.55 13.22 -17.29
N SER A 85 6.48 12.06 -16.66
CA SER A 85 7.12 10.83 -17.13
C SER A 85 6.07 9.96 -17.83
N GLU A 86 6.24 9.65 -19.12
CA GLU A 86 5.38 8.74 -19.90
C GLU A 86 5.25 7.36 -19.25
N MET A 87 6.28 6.93 -18.53
CA MET A 87 6.37 5.63 -17.88
C MET A 87 5.36 5.42 -16.74
N MET A 88 4.90 6.49 -16.08
CA MET A 88 3.82 6.39 -15.10
C MET A 88 2.51 5.88 -15.71
N GLY A 89 2.28 6.13 -17.00
CA GLY A 89 1.07 5.68 -17.70
C GLY A 89 0.95 4.15 -17.74
N HIS A 90 2.00 3.43 -18.08
CA HIS A 90 2.00 1.96 -18.12
C HIS A 90 1.84 1.33 -16.74
N ILE A 91 2.57 1.85 -15.73
CA ILE A 91 2.47 1.38 -14.35
C ILE A 91 1.04 1.55 -13.83
N VAL A 92 0.44 2.72 -14.04
CA VAL A 92 -0.94 2.99 -13.63
C VAL A 92 -1.92 2.09 -14.39
N PHE A 93 -1.76 1.94 -15.70
CA PHE A 93 -2.62 1.10 -16.53
C PHE A 93 -2.65 -0.36 -16.06
N PHE A 94 -1.48 -0.98 -15.83
CA PHE A 94 -1.44 -2.35 -15.36
C PHE A 94 -1.93 -2.49 -13.91
N SER A 95 -1.67 -1.50 -13.07
CA SER A 95 -2.22 -1.49 -11.71
C SER A 95 -3.75 -1.38 -11.71
N LEU A 96 -4.33 -0.63 -12.65
CA LEU A 96 -5.78 -0.59 -12.87
C LEU A 96 -6.33 -1.95 -13.31
N LEU A 97 -5.68 -2.64 -14.25
CA LEU A 97 -6.09 -3.98 -14.67
C LEU A 97 -6.09 -4.98 -13.51
N ILE A 98 -5.05 -4.95 -12.68
CA ILE A 98 -4.95 -5.81 -11.49
C ILE A 98 -6.05 -5.44 -10.47
N SER A 99 -6.34 -4.17 -10.30
CA SER A 99 -7.39 -3.72 -9.37
C SER A 99 -8.80 -4.18 -9.77
N LEU A 100 -9.07 -4.42 -11.07
CA LEU A 100 -10.36 -4.96 -11.54
C LEU A 100 -10.64 -6.36 -10.99
N ILE A 101 -9.60 -7.17 -10.74
CA ILE A 101 -9.76 -8.47 -10.09
C ILE A 101 -10.30 -8.27 -8.66
N GLY A 102 -9.72 -7.33 -7.91
CA GLY A 102 -10.18 -6.96 -6.58
C GLY A 102 -11.60 -6.40 -6.60
N LEU A 103 -11.90 -5.51 -7.55
CA LEU A 103 -13.24 -4.94 -7.72
C LEU A 103 -14.29 -6.03 -7.95
N THR A 104 -13.98 -7.04 -8.77
CA THR A 104 -14.90 -8.16 -8.99
C THR A 104 -15.16 -8.94 -7.71
N GLU A 105 -14.18 -9.09 -6.83
CA GLU A 105 -14.37 -9.72 -5.53
C GLU A 105 -15.17 -8.83 -4.57
N ASP A 106 -14.85 -7.55 -4.46
CA ASP A 106 -15.56 -6.59 -3.60
C ASP A 106 -17.07 -6.54 -3.91
N ILE A 107 -17.43 -6.71 -5.19
CA ILE A 107 -18.81 -6.69 -5.65
C ILE A 107 -19.47 -8.06 -5.50
N SER A 108 -18.83 -9.13 -5.99
CA SER A 108 -19.44 -10.45 -6.12
C SER A 108 -19.29 -11.30 -4.87
N GLN A 109 -18.20 -11.13 -4.12
CA GLN A 109 -17.79 -11.94 -2.96
C GLN A 109 -17.76 -13.46 -3.29
N LYS A 110 -17.46 -13.82 -4.55
CA LYS A 110 -17.52 -15.19 -5.05
C LYS A 110 -16.21 -15.69 -5.66
N LEU A 111 -15.20 -14.83 -5.79
CA LEU A 111 -13.92 -15.23 -6.39
C LEU A 111 -13.05 -15.98 -5.36
N SER A 112 -12.76 -17.24 -5.62
CA SER A 112 -11.86 -18.01 -4.74
C SER A 112 -10.44 -17.44 -4.75
N SER A 113 -9.73 -17.55 -3.61
CA SER A 113 -8.36 -17.06 -3.45
C SER A 113 -7.40 -17.61 -4.52
N MET A 114 -7.58 -18.87 -4.93
CA MET A 114 -6.77 -19.50 -5.99
C MET A 114 -7.01 -18.84 -7.35
N LYS A 115 -8.27 -18.54 -7.71
CA LYS A 115 -8.57 -17.84 -8.97
C LYS A 115 -7.96 -16.44 -8.98
N ARG A 116 -8.07 -15.70 -7.87
CA ARG A 116 -7.44 -14.37 -7.72
C ARG A 116 -5.94 -14.48 -7.92
N LEU A 117 -5.28 -15.43 -7.25
CA LEU A 117 -3.83 -15.62 -7.39
C LEU A 117 -3.42 -15.91 -8.84
N VAL A 118 -4.11 -16.80 -9.54
CA VAL A 118 -3.81 -17.14 -10.94
C VAL A 118 -3.97 -15.92 -11.85
N PHE A 119 -5.07 -15.17 -11.73
CA PHE A 119 -5.29 -13.99 -12.55
C PHE A 119 -4.28 -12.87 -12.24
N ILE A 120 -3.96 -12.63 -10.97
CA ILE A 120 -2.93 -11.65 -10.58
C ILE A 120 -1.57 -12.08 -11.14
N THR A 121 -1.18 -13.35 -11.01
CA THR A 121 0.09 -13.86 -11.53
C THR A 121 0.17 -13.68 -13.05
N PHE A 122 -0.90 -14.00 -13.76
CA PHE A 122 -0.96 -13.80 -15.22
C PHE A 122 -0.81 -12.32 -15.60
N LEU A 123 -1.56 -11.42 -14.96
CA LEU A 123 -1.47 -9.98 -15.24
C LEU A 123 -0.11 -9.39 -14.85
N VAL A 124 0.48 -9.80 -13.74
CA VAL A 124 1.83 -9.34 -13.32
C VAL A 124 2.88 -9.82 -14.32
N ALA A 125 2.84 -11.10 -14.73
CA ALA A 125 3.77 -11.60 -15.73
C ALA A 125 3.63 -10.86 -17.06
N LEU A 126 2.39 -10.64 -17.50
CA LEU A 126 2.10 -9.84 -18.71
C LEU A 126 2.63 -8.39 -18.57
N SER A 127 2.38 -7.76 -17.43
CA SER A 127 2.85 -6.39 -17.14
C SER A 127 4.36 -6.27 -17.26
N LEU A 128 5.11 -7.20 -16.65
CA LEU A 128 6.58 -7.18 -16.67
C LEU A 128 7.15 -7.53 -18.06
N LEU A 129 6.41 -8.23 -18.91
CA LEU A 129 6.79 -8.44 -20.32
C LEU A 129 6.59 -7.18 -21.17
N PHE A 130 5.55 -6.39 -20.87
CA PHE A 130 5.29 -5.12 -21.58
C PHE A 130 6.06 -3.93 -21.03
N MET A 131 6.54 -4.02 -19.79
CA MET A 131 7.35 -3.00 -19.11
C MET A 131 8.76 -3.56 -18.85
N ASP A 132 9.43 -4.02 -19.90
CA ASP A 132 10.78 -4.59 -19.81
C ASP A 132 11.83 -3.59 -19.30
N ASP A 133 11.55 -2.30 -19.46
CA ASP A 133 12.32 -1.17 -18.98
C ASP A 133 12.31 -1.01 -17.45
N ILE A 134 11.39 -1.64 -16.72
CA ILE A 134 11.42 -1.68 -15.23
C ILE A 134 12.00 -2.99 -14.68
N LEU A 135 12.33 -3.96 -15.53
CA LEU A 135 12.87 -5.24 -15.10
C LEU A 135 14.38 -5.14 -14.88
N PRO A 136 14.91 -5.43 -13.68
CA PRO A 136 16.34 -5.34 -13.43
C PRO A 136 17.10 -6.34 -14.30
N SER A 137 18.19 -5.88 -14.94
CA SER A 137 19.11 -6.74 -15.71
C SER A 137 19.96 -7.63 -14.82
N LYS A 138 20.09 -7.26 -13.54
CA LYS A 138 20.78 -8.01 -12.51
C LYS A 138 20.10 -7.81 -11.15
N LEU A 139 20.12 -8.83 -10.31
CA LEU A 139 19.77 -8.73 -8.89
C LEU A 139 21.03 -8.92 -8.06
N SER A 140 21.38 -7.91 -7.28
CA SER A 140 22.52 -7.97 -6.38
C SER A 140 22.07 -8.45 -5.01
N PHE A 141 22.61 -9.59 -4.59
CA PHE A 141 22.36 -10.15 -3.26
C PHE A 141 23.51 -9.75 -2.34
N PHE A 142 23.24 -8.84 -1.42
CA PHE A 142 24.17 -8.40 -0.35
C PHE A 142 25.50 -7.86 -0.85
N GLY A 143 25.60 -7.42 -2.11
CA GLY A 143 26.88 -7.01 -2.70
C GLY A 143 27.89 -8.16 -2.93
N LEU A 144 27.51 -9.40 -2.58
CA LEU A 144 28.37 -10.57 -2.67
C LEU A 144 28.20 -11.34 -3.98
N TYR A 145 27.03 -11.30 -4.57
CA TYR A 145 26.71 -12.05 -5.78
C TYR A 145 25.68 -11.32 -6.64
N ASP A 146 26.00 -11.12 -7.91
CA ASP A 146 25.09 -10.55 -8.91
C ASP A 146 24.48 -11.68 -9.75
N LEU A 147 23.18 -11.89 -9.63
CA LEU A 147 22.43 -12.78 -10.50
C LEU A 147 22.14 -12.04 -11.81
N LYS A 148 22.65 -12.56 -12.95
CA LYS A 148 22.50 -11.95 -14.27
C LYS A 148 21.62 -12.77 -15.25
N LEU A 149 20.99 -13.85 -14.78
CA LEU A 149 20.18 -14.72 -15.62
C LEU A 149 18.77 -14.12 -15.80
N SER A 150 18.53 -13.48 -16.92
CA SER A 150 17.28 -12.78 -17.26
C SER A 150 15.99 -13.59 -16.97
N PRO A 151 15.87 -14.89 -17.34
CA PRO A 151 14.65 -15.64 -17.03
C PRO A 151 14.40 -15.84 -15.54
N ILE A 152 15.45 -16.04 -14.74
CA ILE A 152 15.34 -16.21 -13.28
C ILE A 152 14.95 -14.89 -12.63
N ILE A 153 15.54 -13.78 -13.07
CA ILE A 153 15.19 -12.44 -12.59
C ILE A 153 13.71 -12.15 -12.86
N PHE A 154 13.23 -12.47 -14.07
CA PHE A 154 11.83 -12.32 -14.41
C PHE A 154 10.92 -13.12 -13.45
N ILE A 155 11.22 -14.41 -13.24
CA ILE A 155 10.43 -15.27 -12.34
C ILE A 155 10.45 -14.71 -10.91
N ILE A 156 11.60 -14.30 -10.39
CA ILE A 156 11.73 -13.71 -9.06
C ILE A 156 10.90 -12.41 -8.97
N SER A 157 10.98 -11.55 -9.98
CA SER A 157 10.23 -10.29 -10.01
C SER A 157 8.71 -10.54 -10.04
N VAL A 158 8.24 -11.54 -10.80
CA VAL A 158 6.83 -11.96 -10.79
C VAL A 158 6.43 -12.45 -9.40
N VAL A 159 7.19 -13.37 -8.82
CA VAL A 159 6.87 -13.95 -7.49
C VAL A 159 6.86 -12.88 -6.40
N MET A 160 7.86 -11.97 -6.39
CA MET A 160 7.92 -10.89 -5.42
C MET A 160 6.74 -9.91 -5.58
N THR A 161 6.41 -9.52 -6.82
CA THR A 161 5.29 -8.61 -7.08
C THR A 161 3.96 -9.24 -6.69
N VAL A 162 3.69 -10.48 -7.09
CA VAL A 162 2.47 -11.22 -6.71
C VAL A 162 2.40 -11.43 -5.21
N GLY A 163 3.51 -11.80 -4.59
CA GLY A 163 3.62 -11.94 -3.13
C GLY A 163 3.29 -10.64 -2.43
N PHE A 164 3.84 -9.52 -2.90
CA PHE A 164 3.58 -8.21 -2.31
C PHE A 164 2.13 -7.73 -2.50
N ILE A 165 1.50 -8.00 -3.65
CA ILE A 165 0.06 -7.69 -3.87
C ILE A 165 -0.80 -8.42 -2.82
N ASN A 166 -0.51 -9.70 -2.57
CA ASN A 166 -1.21 -10.45 -1.52
C ASN A 166 -0.87 -9.93 -0.11
N ALA A 167 0.40 -9.54 0.14
CA ALA A 167 0.84 -8.96 1.40
C ALA A 167 0.09 -7.66 1.73
N GLY A 168 -0.06 -6.76 0.75
CA GLY A 168 -0.80 -5.52 0.92
C GLY A 168 -2.27 -5.75 1.21
N ASN A 169 -2.90 -6.73 0.56
CA ASN A 169 -4.27 -7.11 0.87
C ASN A 169 -4.41 -7.68 2.29
N MET A 170 -3.45 -8.49 2.75
CA MET A 170 -3.43 -8.98 4.12
C MET A 170 -3.16 -7.88 5.16
N ALA A 171 -2.41 -6.85 4.78
CA ALA A 171 -2.12 -5.70 5.64
C ALA A 171 -3.30 -4.73 5.77
N ASP A 172 -4.30 -4.78 4.88
CA ASP A 172 -5.49 -3.91 4.93
C ASP A 172 -6.54 -4.42 5.93
N GLY A 173 -6.13 -4.72 7.16
CA GLY A 173 -6.99 -5.30 8.19
C GLY A 173 -7.44 -4.33 9.29
N ALA A 174 -7.05 -3.05 9.24
CA ALA A 174 -7.45 -2.04 10.22
C ALA A 174 -7.61 -0.67 9.57
N ASN A 175 -8.46 0.19 10.17
CA ASN A 175 -8.77 1.51 9.60
C ASN A 175 -7.50 2.34 9.34
N GLY A 176 -7.30 2.73 8.09
CA GLY A 176 -6.19 3.55 7.64
C GLY A 176 -4.85 2.83 7.53
N LEU A 177 -4.70 1.59 7.98
CA LEU A 177 -3.42 0.90 8.12
C LEU A 177 -2.63 0.88 6.81
N PHE A 178 -3.12 0.17 5.79
CA PHE A 178 -2.38 0.04 4.54
C PHE A 178 -2.36 1.34 3.72
N ALA A 179 -3.41 2.14 3.82
CA ALA A 179 -3.46 3.45 3.16
C ALA A 179 -2.43 4.43 3.74
N LEU A 180 -2.18 4.46 5.06
CA LEU A 180 -1.14 5.28 5.67
C LEU A 180 0.26 4.79 5.32
N ILE A 181 0.52 3.48 5.36
CA ILE A 181 1.81 2.89 4.91
C ILE A 181 2.07 3.29 3.45
N SER A 182 1.06 3.14 2.58
CA SER A 182 1.15 3.57 1.17
C SER A 182 1.41 5.07 1.05
N THR A 183 0.79 5.90 1.90
CA THR A 183 1.02 7.34 1.92
C THR A 183 2.48 7.67 2.23
N PHE A 184 3.06 7.05 3.25
CA PHE A 184 4.47 7.27 3.62
C PHE A 184 5.41 6.81 2.51
N PHE A 185 5.10 5.68 1.86
CA PHE A 185 5.86 5.19 0.72
C PHE A 185 5.80 6.17 -0.47
N PHE A 186 4.61 6.67 -0.83
CA PHE A 186 4.49 7.62 -1.95
C PHE A 186 5.03 9.01 -1.64
N ILE A 187 5.07 9.44 -0.38
CA ILE A 187 5.80 10.65 0.04
C ILE A 187 7.30 10.49 -0.24
N MET A 188 7.88 9.34 0.07
CA MET A 188 9.28 9.04 -0.28
C MET A 188 9.50 9.10 -1.79
N LEU A 189 8.66 8.44 -2.59
CA LEU A 189 8.78 8.48 -4.06
C LEU A 189 8.56 9.88 -4.62
N TYR A 190 7.59 10.64 -4.09
CA TYR A 190 7.38 12.02 -4.51
C TYR A 190 8.61 12.89 -4.29
N SER A 191 9.32 12.71 -3.18
CA SER A 191 10.56 13.45 -2.91
C SER A 191 11.70 13.15 -3.89
N GLN A 192 11.60 12.05 -4.65
CA GLN A 192 12.60 11.65 -5.64
C GLN A 192 12.20 12.05 -7.07
N TYR A 193 10.93 11.95 -7.39
CA TYR A 193 10.42 12.16 -8.75
C TYR A 193 9.69 13.48 -8.94
N GLU A 194 9.20 14.10 -7.87
CA GLU A 194 8.43 15.35 -7.86
C GLU A 194 7.25 15.38 -8.85
N THR A 195 6.68 14.19 -9.13
CA THR A 195 5.60 14.06 -10.11
C THR A 195 4.23 14.39 -9.53
N ILE A 196 3.43 15.11 -10.29
CA ILE A 196 2.06 15.49 -9.90
C ILE A 196 1.18 14.25 -9.65
N SER A 197 1.42 13.16 -10.35
CA SER A 197 0.66 11.91 -10.16
C SER A 197 0.85 11.34 -8.76
N TYR A 198 2.06 11.34 -8.20
CA TYR A 198 2.28 10.95 -6.82
C TYR A 198 1.63 11.92 -5.83
N LEU A 199 1.72 13.22 -6.10
CA LEU A 199 1.09 14.23 -5.24
C LEU A 199 -0.44 14.06 -5.18
N THR A 200 -1.11 13.86 -6.32
CA THR A 200 -2.56 13.62 -6.36
C THR A 200 -2.94 12.33 -5.65
N LEU A 201 -2.13 11.27 -5.79
CA LEU A 201 -2.33 10.01 -5.09
C LEU A 201 -2.18 10.18 -3.56
N ILE A 202 -1.15 10.89 -3.10
CA ILE A 202 -0.93 11.19 -1.67
C ILE A 202 -2.15 11.93 -1.09
N VAL A 203 -2.66 12.96 -1.79
CA VAL A 203 -3.85 13.69 -1.34
C VAL A 203 -5.08 12.77 -1.25
N GLY A 204 -5.28 11.89 -2.24
CA GLY A 204 -6.35 10.89 -2.21
C GLY A 204 -6.22 9.91 -1.05
N LEU A 205 -5.01 9.41 -0.78
CA LEU A 205 -4.73 8.49 0.32
C LEU A 205 -4.92 9.14 1.69
N ILE A 206 -4.47 10.38 1.88
CA ILE A 206 -4.69 11.15 3.12
C ILE A 206 -6.19 11.36 3.34
N SER A 207 -6.91 11.79 2.30
CA SER A 207 -8.36 12.02 2.39
C SER A 207 -9.11 10.73 2.72
N PHE A 208 -8.74 9.60 2.08
CA PHE A 208 -9.30 8.29 2.38
C PHE A 208 -8.98 7.87 3.82
N SER A 209 -7.71 7.95 4.23
CA SER A 209 -7.28 7.55 5.58
C SER A 209 -8.03 8.32 6.66
N LEU A 210 -8.14 9.63 6.52
CA LEU A 210 -8.89 10.47 7.46
C LEU A 210 -10.36 10.07 7.52
N TYR A 211 -11.02 9.89 6.36
CA TYR A 211 -12.43 9.50 6.32
C TYR A 211 -12.65 8.11 6.92
N ASN A 212 -11.80 7.13 6.57
CA ASN A 212 -11.89 5.76 7.07
C ASN A 212 -11.64 5.70 8.58
N ILE A 213 -10.59 6.37 9.09
CA ILE A 213 -10.22 6.41 10.51
C ILE A 213 -11.34 7.07 11.35
N ILE A 214 -11.94 8.18 10.86
CA ILE A 214 -12.96 8.92 11.59
C ILE A 214 -14.31 8.21 11.57
N THR A 215 -14.69 7.60 10.44
CA THR A 215 -16.06 7.12 10.25
C THR A 215 -16.21 5.60 10.28
N GLY A 216 -15.17 4.83 9.88
CA GLY A 216 -15.23 3.38 9.68
C GLY A 216 -16.25 2.93 8.62
N LYS A 217 -16.80 3.85 7.82
CA LYS A 217 -17.91 3.57 6.88
C LYS A 217 -17.48 3.06 5.52
N ILE A 218 -16.21 3.20 5.19
CA ILE A 218 -15.66 2.77 3.92
C ILE A 218 -14.28 2.14 4.13
N PHE A 219 -14.08 0.97 3.57
CA PHE A 219 -12.80 0.27 3.55
C PHE A 219 -12.14 0.39 2.19
N LEU A 220 -10.83 0.16 2.15
CA LEU A 220 -10.04 0.19 0.91
C LEU A 220 -10.55 -0.86 -0.08
N GLY A 221 -10.85 -2.06 0.42
CA GLY A 221 -11.29 -3.22 -0.33
C GLY A 221 -10.17 -3.89 -1.13
N ASP A 222 -10.49 -5.05 -1.73
CA ASP A 222 -9.55 -5.78 -2.58
C ASP A 222 -9.16 -4.95 -3.82
N CYS A 223 -10.08 -4.15 -4.34
CA CYS A 223 -9.81 -3.21 -5.44
C CYS A 223 -8.68 -2.24 -5.10
N GLY A 224 -8.80 -1.58 -3.96
CA GLY A 224 -7.82 -0.57 -3.54
C GLY A 224 -6.50 -1.17 -3.09
N SER A 225 -6.53 -2.28 -2.34
CA SER A 225 -5.32 -2.95 -1.88
C SER A 225 -4.51 -3.51 -3.05
N TYR A 226 -5.14 -4.10 -4.07
CA TYR A 226 -4.45 -4.58 -5.28
C TYR A 226 -3.92 -3.45 -6.13
N PHE A 227 -4.69 -2.36 -6.28
CA PHE A 227 -4.23 -1.16 -6.98
C PHE A 227 -2.96 -0.60 -6.33
N LEU A 228 -3.02 -0.31 -5.03
CA LEU A 228 -1.89 0.30 -4.31
C LEU A 228 -0.68 -0.62 -4.27
N SER A 229 -0.89 -1.91 -4.00
CA SER A 229 0.22 -2.87 -3.92
C SER A 229 0.92 -3.05 -5.27
N SER A 230 0.19 -3.16 -6.37
CA SER A 230 0.78 -3.26 -7.70
C SER A 230 1.49 -1.97 -8.11
N LEU A 231 0.89 -0.82 -7.81
CA LEU A 231 1.51 0.49 -8.06
C LEU A 231 2.81 0.66 -7.26
N ILE A 232 2.82 0.28 -5.98
CA ILE A 232 4.01 0.27 -5.11
C ILE A 232 5.08 -0.66 -5.70
N ALA A 233 4.73 -1.90 -6.05
CA ALA A 233 5.69 -2.88 -6.54
C ALA A 233 6.35 -2.43 -7.85
N PHE A 234 5.57 -2.00 -8.84
CA PHE A 234 6.11 -1.52 -10.12
C PHE A 234 6.90 -0.22 -9.95
N SER A 235 6.43 0.70 -9.12
CA SER A 235 7.19 1.94 -8.82
C SER A 235 8.50 1.66 -8.08
N SER A 236 8.55 0.63 -7.22
CA SER A 236 9.79 0.21 -6.55
C SER A 236 10.81 -0.36 -7.54
N LEU A 237 10.38 -1.22 -8.48
CA LEU A 237 11.24 -1.75 -9.53
C LEU A 237 11.81 -0.61 -10.39
N LYS A 238 10.96 0.31 -10.81
CA LYS A 238 11.37 1.49 -11.56
C LYS A 238 12.40 2.34 -10.79
N ALA A 239 12.10 2.67 -9.53
CA ALA A 239 12.97 3.50 -8.71
C ALA A 239 14.31 2.81 -8.38
N HIS A 240 14.28 1.47 -8.21
CA HIS A 240 15.51 0.70 -8.08
C HIS A 240 16.43 0.84 -9.31
N LEU A 241 15.86 0.77 -10.50
CA LEU A 241 16.61 0.87 -11.75
C LEU A 241 17.08 2.28 -12.07
N GLU A 242 16.20 3.26 -12.03
CA GLU A 242 16.49 4.62 -12.44
C GLU A 242 17.34 5.39 -11.43
N LEU A 243 17.09 5.19 -10.14
CA LEU A 243 17.72 5.93 -9.05
C LEU A 243 18.74 5.11 -8.27
N ASN A 244 18.95 3.83 -8.63
CA ASN A 244 19.81 2.89 -7.91
C ASN A 244 19.48 2.79 -6.40
N LEU A 245 18.20 2.98 -6.03
CA LEU A 245 17.78 2.86 -4.64
C LEU A 245 17.84 1.41 -4.17
N PRO A 246 18.33 1.12 -2.96
CA PRO A 246 18.44 -0.24 -2.45
C PRO A 246 17.07 -0.92 -2.34
N ILE A 247 16.96 -2.20 -2.69
CA ILE A 247 15.69 -2.96 -2.57
C ILE A 247 15.20 -3.00 -1.12
N PHE A 248 16.10 -3.14 -0.16
CA PHE A 248 15.75 -3.16 1.27
C PHE A 248 15.26 -1.81 1.80
N LEU A 249 15.52 -0.69 1.10
CA LEU A 249 14.88 0.60 1.39
C LEU A 249 13.36 0.47 1.21
N PHE A 250 12.92 -0.05 0.07
CA PHE A 250 11.49 -0.25 -0.17
C PHE A 250 10.88 -1.26 0.80
N ALA A 251 11.62 -2.36 1.09
CA ALA A 251 11.18 -3.37 2.02
C ALA A 251 11.02 -2.84 3.46
N SER A 252 11.89 -1.92 3.91
CA SER A 252 11.77 -1.26 5.23
C SER A 252 10.57 -0.33 5.30
N PHE A 253 10.27 0.45 4.25
CA PHE A 253 9.02 1.22 4.20
C PHE A 253 7.77 0.34 4.24
N LEU A 254 7.89 -0.89 3.74
CA LEU A 254 6.82 -1.87 3.60
C LEU A 254 6.97 -3.05 4.57
N ILE A 255 7.68 -2.83 5.68
CA ILE A 255 8.05 -3.88 6.62
C ILE A 255 6.83 -4.62 7.18
N TYR A 256 5.72 -3.92 7.44
CA TYR A 256 4.51 -4.53 7.98
C TYR A 256 3.84 -5.52 7.01
N PRO A 257 3.52 -5.16 5.75
CA PRO A 257 3.04 -6.13 4.76
C PRO A 257 4.02 -7.29 4.55
N CYS A 258 5.33 -7.02 4.47
CA CYS A 258 6.35 -8.06 4.32
C CYS A 258 6.35 -9.04 5.51
N PHE A 259 6.24 -8.53 6.73
CA PHE A 259 6.12 -9.33 7.93
C PHE A 259 4.86 -10.19 7.93
N GLU A 260 3.70 -9.61 7.62
CA GLU A 260 2.42 -10.32 7.63
C GLU A 260 2.41 -11.53 6.69
N ILE A 261 2.87 -11.37 5.46
CA ILE A 261 2.87 -12.48 4.51
C ILE A 261 3.84 -13.59 4.92
N VAL A 262 5.07 -13.24 5.32
CA VAL A 262 6.08 -14.23 5.74
C VAL A 262 5.60 -14.98 6.98
N LYS A 263 5.09 -14.28 7.99
CA LYS A 263 4.52 -14.87 9.20
C LYS A 263 3.35 -15.80 8.85
N SER A 264 2.41 -15.38 8.03
CA SER A 264 1.23 -16.19 7.69
C SER A 264 1.63 -17.46 6.93
N ILE A 265 2.56 -17.37 5.98
CA ILE A 265 3.10 -18.56 5.29
C ILE A 265 3.76 -19.49 6.31
N TYR A 266 4.61 -18.97 7.18
CA TYR A 266 5.30 -19.76 8.22
C TYR A 266 4.29 -20.48 9.13
N LEU A 267 3.30 -19.78 9.67
CA LEU A 267 2.31 -20.38 10.57
C LEU A 267 1.48 -21.47 9.87
N ARG A 268 1.11 -21.28 8.61
CA ARG A 268 0.37 -22.29 7.84
C ARG A 268 1.23 -23.53 7.54
N LEU A 269 2.51 -23.35 7.24
CA LEU A 269 3.44 -24.47 7.05
C LEU A 269 3.63 -25.29 8.34
N VAL A 270 3.81 -24.61 9.48
CA VAL A 270 3.96 -25.28 10.78
C VAL A 270 2.68 -26.00 11.21
N SER A 271 1.52 -25.39 11.00
CA SER A 271 0.21 -25.98 11.32
C SER A 271 -0.29 -27.00 10.28
N LYS A 272 0.47 -27.22 9.18
CA LYS A 272 0.06 -28.03 8.04
C LYS A 272 -1.28 -27.62 7.43
N ALA A 273 -1.64 -26.36 7.56
CA ALA A 273 -2.85 -25.80 6.94
C ALA A 273 -2.59 -25.45 5.47
N PRO A 274 -3.62 -25.45 4.62
CA PRO A 274 -3.47 -24.99 3.24
C PRO A 274 -2.97 -23.55 3.19
N ILE A 275 -1.98 -23.26 2.31
CA ILE A 275 -1.36 -21.91 2.23
C ILE A 275 -2.39 -20.81 1.94
N MET A 276 -3.48 -21.14 1.25
CA MET A 276 -4.55 -20.23 0.87
C MET A 276 -5.74 -20.19 1.86
N SER A 277 -5.64 -20.89 2.99
CA SER A 277 -6.71 -20.83 4.00
C SER A 277 -6.74 -19.45 4.66
N PRO A 278 -7.93 -18.88 4.90
CA PRO A 278 -8.04 -17.68 5.73
C PRO A 278 -7.55 -17.97 7.14
N ASP A 279 -6.93 -17.01 7.78
CA ASP A 279 -6.57 -17.06 9.21
C ASP A 279 -6.87 -15.71 9.87
N ASN A 280 -7.05 -15.72 11.18
CA ASN A 280 -7.27 -14.54 12.00
C ASN A 280 -6.06 -14.21 12.88
N MET A 281 -4.89 -14.82 12.62
CA MET A 281 -3.70 -14.64 13.45
C MET A 281 -2.82 -13.49 12.96
N HIS A 282 -3.44 -12.41 12.46
CA HIS A 282 -2.72 -11.22 12.04
C HIS A 282 -2.32 -10.34 13.23
N LEU A 283 -1.18 -9.65 13.14
CA LEU A 283 -0.72 -8.77 14.22
C LEU A 283 -1.74 -7.68 14.54
N HIS A 284 -2.39 -7.10 13.51
CA HIS A 284 -3.41 -6.08 13.72
C HIS A 284 -4.62 -6.58 14.55
N ASN A 285 -4.98 -7.86 14.47
CA ASN A 285 -6.06 -8.41 15.31
C ASN A 285 -5.66 -8.39 16.79
N TYR A 286 -4.44 -8.84 17.13
CA TYR A 286 -3.97 -8.84 18.53
C TYR A 286 -3.78 -7.42 19.08
N VAL A 287 -3.32 -6.47 18.24
CA VAL A 287 -3.22 -5.06 18.64
C VAL A 287 -4.61 -4.46 18.85
N ASN A 288 -5.60 -4.83 18.03
CA ASN A 288 -6.98 -4.42 18.23
C ASN A 288 -7.55 -4.97 19.57
N ASP A 289 -7.29 -6.24 19.88
CA ASP A 289 -7.72 -6.86 21.14
C ASP A 289 -7.04 -6.17 22.34
N TYR A 290 -5.79 -5.76 22.20
CA TYR A 290 -5.10 -4.96 23.22
C TYR A 290 -5.84 -3.63 23.46
N TYR A 291 -6.18 -2.87 22.42
CA TYR A 291 -6.91 -1.61 22.59
C TYR A 291 -8.32 -1.81 23.14
N LEU A 292 -9.03 -2.89 22.77
CA LEU A 292 -10.28 -3.28 23.35
C LEU A 292 -10.15 -3.56 24.86
N SER A 293 -9.09 -4.25 25.28
CA SER A 293 -8.82 -4.53 26.69
C SER A 293 -8.54 -3.27 27.53
N LEU A 294 -8.12 -2.17 26.89
CA LEU A 294 -7.99 -0.86 27.52
C LEU A 294 -9.34 -0.10 27.62
N GLY A 295 -10.44 -0.71 27.17
CA GLY A 295 -11.79 -0.11 27.23
C GLY A 295 -12.15 0.79 26.06
N LEU A 296 -11.38 0.80 24.97
CA LEU A 296 -11.77 1.54 23.77
C LEU A 296 -12.97 0.86 23.09
N LYS A 297 -13.85 1.67 22.48
CA LYS A 297 -14.95 1.15 21.63
C LYS A 297 -14.39 0.53 20.35
N ASN A 298 -15.07 -0.46 19.79
CA ASN A 298 -14.63 -1.22 18.60
C ASN A 298 -14.06 -0.34 17.47
N HIS A 299 -14.77 0.71 17.07
CA HIS A 299 -14.31 1.60 16.01
C HIS A 299 -13.01 2.33 16.40
N ALA A 300 -12.94 2.89 17.61
CA ALA A 300 -11.76 3.61 18.09
C ALA A 300 -10.55 2.67 18.24
N SER A 301 -10.78 1.45 18.74
CA SER A 301 -9.77 0.40 18.86
C SER A 301 -9.15 0.08 17.49
N ASN A 302 -9.99 -0.19 16.49
CA ASN A 302 -9.53 -0.52 15.15
C ASN A 302 -8.78 0.66 14.49
N SER A 303 -9.26 1.89 14.64
CA SER A 303 -8.59 3.08 14.11
C SER A 303 -7.24 3.33 14.81
N MET A 304 -7.17 3.15 16.13
CA MET A 304 -5.89 3.24 16.86
C MET A 304 -4.93 2.13 16.45
N THR A 305 -5.42 0.93 16.19
CA THR A 305 -4.63 -0.19 15.64
C THR A 305 -3.99 0.19 14.31
N GLY A 306 -4.78 0.68 13.37
CA GLY A 306 -4.29 1.08 12.05
C GLY A 306 -3.24 2.18 12.13
N ILE A 307 -3.52 3.25 12.88
CA ILE A 307 -2.60 4.37 13.04
C ILE A 307 -1.30 3.92 13.71
N SER A 308 -1.38 3.23 14.85
CA SER A 308 -0.19 2.86 15.62
C SER A 308 0.72 1.92 14.84
N ILE A 309 0.19 0.89 14.17
CA ILE A 309 1.00 -0.01 13.36
C ILE A 309 1.61 0.73 12.17
N ALA A 310 0.83 1.52 11.43
CA ALA A 310 1.34 2.24 10.27
C ALA A 310 2.46 3.22 10.65
N VAL A 311 2.29 4.00 11.72
CA VAL A 311 3.29 4.98 12.15
C VAL A 311 4.53 4.27 12.68
N ILE A 312 4.37 3.32 13.61
CA ILE A 312 5.51 2.65 14.26
C ILE A 312 6.34 1.85 13.24
N SER A 313 5.69 1.15 12.31
CA SER A 313 6.40 0.36 11.30
C SER A 313 7.09 1.21 10.24
N SER A 314 6.57 2.41 9.92
CA SER A 314 7.17 3.26 8.89
C SER A 314 8.18 4.27 9.44
N LEU A 315 8.18 4.55 10.73
CA LEU A 315 8.97 5.60 11.35
C LEU A 315 10.50 5.41 11.19
N PRO A 316 11.08 4.20 11.37
CA PRO A 316 12.52 4.01 11.18
C PRO A 316 12.95 4.26 9.75
N ALA A 317 12.17 3.79 8.76
CA ALA A 317 12.46 4.01 7.34
C ALA A 317 12.33 5.51 6.98
N LEU A 318 11.30 6.22 7.45
CA LEU A 318 11.12 7.65 7.27
C LEU A 318 12.30 8.44 7.86
N TYR A 319 12.70 8.13 9.09
CA TYR A 319 13.82 8.78 9.74
C TYR A 319 15.12 8.54 8.96
N SER A 320 15.40 7.30 8.59
CA SER A 320 16.61 6.93 7.84
C SER A 320 16.68 7.63 6.50
N PHE A 321 15.56 7.72 5.79
CA PHE A 321 15.51 8.33 4.47
C PHE A 321 15.60 9.86 4.52
N PHE A 322 14.77 10.53 5.33
CA PHE A 322 14.67 11.98 5.32
C PHE A 322 15.67 12.70 6.24
N VAL A 323 16.04 12.07 7.35
CA VAL A 323 16.93 12.68 8.36
C VAL A 323 18.38 12.23 8.16
N LEU A 324 18.62 10.91 8.13
CA LEU A 324 19.96 10.39 7.94
C LEU A 324 20.42 10.48 6.47
N ARG A 325 19.49 10.55 5.53
CA ARG A 325 19.74 10.64 4.08
C ARG A 325 20.73 9.58 3.58
N THR A 326 20.58 8.35 4.08
CA THR A 326 21.45 7.24 3.70
C THR A 326 20.84 6.44 2.56
N PHE A 327 21.69 6.06 1.60
CA PHE A 327 21.34 5.19 0.47
C PHE A 327 22.24 3.95 0.43
N ASP A 328 22.98 3.67 1.52
CA ASP A 328 23.81 2.49 1.63
C ASP A 328 22.95 1.22 1.74
N GLY A 329 23.16 0.28 0.82
CA GLY A 329 22.42 -0.98 0.75
C GLY A 329 22.58 -1.87 1.97
N ASN A 330 23.78 -1.88 2.59
CA ASN A 330 24.03 -2.67 3.80
C ASN A 330 23.29 -2.09 5.02
N TYR A 331 23.24 -0.76 5.12
CA TYR A 331 22.45 -0.09 6.15
C TYR A 331 20.97 -0.48 6.05
N TRP A 332 20.37 -0.40 4.85
CA TRP A 332 18.96 -0.72 4.65
C TRP A 332 18.66 -2.21 4.88
N LEU A 333 19.58 -3.10 4.52
CA LEU A 333 19.46 -4.52 4.85
C LEU A 333 19.45 -4.74 6.36
N LEU A 334 20.39 -4.12 7.08
CA LEU A 334 20.47 -4.24 8.54
C LEU A 334 19.23 -3.66 9.21
N LEU A 335 18.75 -2.49 8.76
CA LEU A 335 17.53 -1.88 9.25
C LEU A 335 16.34 -2.82 9.05
N PHE A 336 16.15 -3.35 7.85
CA PHE A 336 15.08 -4.30 7.54
C PHE A 336 15.12 -5.54 8.45
N ILE A 337 16.29 -6.11 8.65
CA ILE A 337 16.45 -7.27 9.55
C ILE A 337 16.07 -6.89 10.99
N CYS A 338 16.54 -5.75 11.49
CA CYS A 338 16.21 -5.28 12.85
C CYS A 338 14.70 -5.03 13.01
N GLU A 339 14.06 -4.35 12.05
CA GLU A 339 12.61 -4.11 12.05
C GLU A 339 11.83 -5.42 12.04
N PHE A 340 12.23 -6.36 11.20
CA PHE A 340 11.58 -7.67 11.09
C PHE A 340 11.68 -8.47 12.40
N LEU A 341 12.85 -8.49 13.03
CA LEU A 341 13.06 -9.14 14.33
C LEU A 341 12.22 -8.49 15.44
N VAL A 342 12.14 -7.16 15.46
CA VAL A 342 11.29 -6.43 16.41
C VAL A 342 9.82 -6.82 16.22
N LEU A 343 9.33 -6.92 14.99
CA LEU A 343 7.97 -7.36 14.73
C LEU A 343 7.72 -8.82 15.13
N ILE A 344 8.69 -9.74 14.94
CA ILE A 344 8.58 -11.12 15.42
C ILE A 344 8.44 -11.12 16.96
N LEU A 345 9.33 -10.43 17.65
CA LEU A 345 9.32 -10.39 19.12
C LEU A 345 8.03 -9.77 19.65
N PHE A 346 7.57 -8.70 19.02
CA PHE A 346 6.32 -8.05 19.41
C PHE A 346 5.10 -8.96 19.14
N TYR A 347 5.07 -9.64 18.00
CA TYR A 347 4.01 -10.59 17.68
C TYR A 347 3.97 -11.75 18.69
N GLU A 348 5.13 -12.35 19.02
CA GLU A 348 5.22 -13.41 20.02
C GLU A 348 4.76 -12.94 21.40
N PHE A 349 5.12 -11.74 21.80
CA PHE A 349 4.70 -11.16 23.07
C PHE A 349 3.19 -10.95 23.12
N ILE A 350 2.63 -10.23 22.14
CA ILE A 350 1.21 -9.85 22.15
C ILE A 350 0.29 -11.07 21.93
N SER A 351 0.66 -11.99 21.03
CA SER A 351 -0.13 -13.19 20.78
C SER A 351 -0.23 -14.11 22.00
N LYS A 352 0.85 -14.25 22.77
CA LYS A 352 0.82 -15.01 24.02
C LYS A 352 -0.05 -14.38 25.09
N ALA A 353 -0.07 -13.03 25.15
CA ALA A 353 -0.89 -12.31 26.11
C ALA A 353 -2.40 -12.51 25.84
N PHE A 354 -2.82 -12.55 24.57
CA PHE A 354 -4.24 -12.62 24.21
C PHE A 354 -4.75 -14.02 23.91
N LYS A 355 -3.96 -14.98 23.41
CA LYS A 355 -4.35 -16.39 23.32
C LYS A 355 -4.77 -17.00 24.67
N LYS A 356 -4.19 -16.54 25.77
CA LYS A 356 -4.53 -17.01 27.12
C LYS A 356 -5.94 -16.59 27.57
N ASN A 357 -6.44 -15.48 27.01
CA ASN A 357 -7.79 -14.99 27.34
C ASN A 357 -8.90 -15.76 26.60
N GLU A 358 -8.68 -16.25 25.39
CA GLU A 358 -9.66 -17.09 24.67
C GLU A 358 -9.92 -18.41 25.40
N ILE A 359 -8.89 -19.02 26.01
CA ILE A 359 -9.02 -20.27 26.77
C ILE A 359 -9.79 -20.05 28.09
N ASN A 360 -9.64 -18.88 28.72
CA ASN A 360 -10.30 -18.56 29.98
C ASN A 360 -11.78 -18.10 29.79
N ILE A 361 -12.21 -17.71 28.60
CA ILE A 361 -13.59 -17.37 28.28
C ILE A 361 -14.37 -18.61 27.83
N ALA A 362 -13.67 -19.66 27.38
CA ALA A 362 -14.27 -20.93 26.96
C ALA A 362 -14.40 -21.97 28.11
N GLN A 363 -13.97 -21.66 29.32
CA GLN A 363 -14.21 -22.39 30.57
C GLN A 363 -15.26 -21.65 31.44
#